data_9d2a95237da5b7948b5a55537920238d
#
_entry.id   9d2a95237da5b7948b5a55537920238d
#
_cell.length_a   1.000
_cell.length_b   1.000
_cell.length_c   1.000
_cell.angle_alpha   90.00
_cell.angle_beta   90.00
_cell.angle_gamma   90.00
#
_symmetry.space_group_name_H-M   'P 1'
#
loop_
_entity.id
_entity.type
_entity.pdbx_description
1 polymer ?
#
loop_
_entity_poly.entity_id
_entity_poly.type
_entity_poly.pdbx_seq_one_letter_code
_entity_poly.pdbx_strand_id
1 'polypeptide(L)'
;MLYVNERGGGTLAAMTSLQDKVVFITGGARGIGAEVARRLRNKGAKLVLTDLNDAELNALAAQLGEDHVLTAVADVRDLPAMRAVAARAVERFGGIDVVVANAGIASYGSVLQVDPEAFKRVLDINVLGVFNTVRATLPAVIERRGYVLIVSSLAAYAACPGLVPYNASKAGVEILANALRLEVAHQGVAVGSSHMSWIDTALVRDTEADLPAFGRLLASFPWPLNKTTTVDKCADAFVKGIEGRRNRVYCPSWVALFRWIKPVLSTRVGELPLYKPTAELLPQLDAQVAALGRSTSAYNQGLGKKA
;
A
#
# COMPACT_ATOMS: atom_id res chain seq x y z
N MET A 1 -25.27 13.94 25.49
CA MET A 1 -26.34 14.25 24.55
C MET A 1 -25.94 13.70 23.21
N LEU A 2 -26.44 12.50 22.91
CA LEU A 2 -26.10 11.74 21.69
C LEU A 2 -26.98 12.26 20.55
N TYR A 3 -26.38 12.89 19.55
CA TYR A 3 -27.07 13.16 18.28
C TYR A 3 -26.93 11.92 17.40
N VAL A 4 -27.94 11.07 17.43
CA VAL A 4 -28.16 10.04 16.43
C VAL A 4 -28.92 10.69 15.28
N ASN A 5 -28.27 10.88 14.14
CA ASN A 5 -28.94 11.31 12.93
C ASN A 5 -29.39 10.06 12.17
N GLU A 6 -30.63 9.64 12.42
CA GLU A 6 -31.33 8.63 11.66
C GLU A 6 -31.73 9.20 10.30
N ARG A 7 -30.95 8.94 9.26
CA ARG A 7 -31.44 8.82 7.91
C ARG A 7 -30.80 7.60 7.26
N GLY A 8 -31.40 6.46 7.50
CA GLY A 8 -31.26 5.28 6.70
C GLY A 8 -31.80 5.54 5.30
N GLY A 9 -30.91 5.66 4.36
CA GLY A 9 -31.17 5.72 2.94
C GLY A 9 -29.85 5.49 2.24
N GLY A 10 -29.56 4.25 1.87
CA GLY A 10 -28.41 3.90 1.05
C GLY A 10 -28.54 4.49 -0.34
N THR A 11 -28.34 5.81 -0.47
CA THR A 11 -28.01 6.42 -1.74
C THR A 11 -26.67 5.85 -2.17
N LEU A 12 -26.63 5.10 -3.27
CA LEU A 12 -25.42 4.85 -4.03
C LEU A 12 -24.71 6.20 -4.15
N ALA A 13 -23.61 6.40 -3.41
CA ALA A 13 -22.84 7.61 -3.51
C ALA A 13 -22.48 7.77 -4.98
N ALA A 14 -22.91 8.87 -5.59
CA ALA A 14 -22.59 9.15 -7.00
C ALA A 14 -21.10 9.07 -7.15
N MET A 15 -20.60 8.28 -8.12
CA MET A 15 -19.19 8.13 -8.40
C MET A 15 -18.59 9.51 -8.68
N THR A 16 -17.56 9.88 -7.95
CA THR A 16 -16.89 11.18 -8.11
C THR A 16 -16.09 11.15 -9.42
N SER A 17 -16.38 12.09 -10.34
CA SER A 17 -15.56 12.28 -11.53
C SER A 17 -14.11 12.54 -11.13
N LEU A 18 -13.18 11.90 -11.83
CA LEU A 18 -11.75 12.11 -11.67
C LEU A 18 -11.18 13.15 -12.64
N GLN A 19 -12.01 13.68 -13.53
CA GLN A 19 -11.60 14.73 -14.45
C GLN A 19 -11.07 15.94 -13.67
N ASP A 20 -9.86 16.38 -14.00
CA ASP A 20 -9.11 17.48 -13.38
C ASP A 20 -8.82 17.33 -11.87
N LYS A 21 -9.09 16.16 -11.28
CA LYS A 21 -8.74 15.87 -9.90
C LYS A 21 -7.24 15.66 -9.74
N VAL A 22 -6.66 16.25 -8.73
CA VAL A 22 -5.23 16.12 -8.39
C VAL A 22 -5.03 14.91 -7.47
N VAL A 23 -4.29 13.93 -7.97
CA VAL A 23 -4.02 12.68 -7.24
C VAL A 23 -2.53 12.58 -6.92
N PHE A 24 -2.21 12.53 -5.64
CA PHE A 24 -0.86 12.36 -5.10
C PHE A 24 -0.60 10.88 -4.80
N ILE A 25 0.43 10.27 -5.42
CA ILE A 25 0.76 8.85 -5.29
C ILE A 25 2.22 8.69 -4.87
N THR A 26 2.47 8.03 -3.72
CA THR A 26 3.82 7.62 -3.32
C THR A 26 4.15 6.21 -3.82
N GLY A 27 5.43 5.94 -4.15
CA GLY A 27 5.81 4.71 -4.84
C GLY A 27 5.14 4.63 -6.22
N GLY A 28 5.09 5.79 -6.91
CA GLY A 28 4.32 5.98 -8.13
C GLY A 28 5.03 5.53 -9.41
N ALA A 29 6.33 5.23 -9.35
CA ALA A 29 7.12 4.96 -10.55
C ALA A 29 6.86 3.58 -11.16
N ARG A 30 6.45 2.58 -10.36
CA ARG A 30 6.31 1.19 -10.79
C ARG A 30 5.17 0.43 -10.10
N GLY A 31 4.94 -0.81 -10.54
CA GLY A 31 4.00 -1.74 -9.92
C GLY A 31 2.58 -1.18 -9.82
N ILE A 32 1.95 -1.35 -8.66
CA ILE A 32 0.57 -0.91 -8.42
C ILE A 32 0.44 0.60 -8.57
N GLY A 33 1.39 1.39 -8.02
CA GLY A 33 1.36 2.85 -8.08
C GLY A 33 1.34 3.38 -9.51
N ALA A 34 2.23 2.87 -10.37
CA ALA A 34 2.30 3.27 -11.78
C ALA A 34 1.05 2.87 -12.57
N GLU A 35 0.51 1.66 -12.33
CA GLU A 35 -0.68 1.22 -13.05
C GLU A 35 -1.94 1.99 -12.60
N VAL A 36 -2.06 2.29 -11.31
CA VAL A 36 -3.10 3.20 -10.79
C VAL A 36 -2.96 4.58 -11.43
N ALA A 37 -1.73 5.12 -11.53
CA ALA A 37 -1.46 6.41 -12.19
C ALA A 37 -1.94 6.42 -13.65
N ARG A 38 -1.62 5.38 -14.45
CA ARG A 38 -2.08 5.27 -15.84
C ARG A 38 -3.61 5.31 -15.95
N ARG A 39 -4.31 4.53 -15.11
CA ARG A 39 -5.77 4.47 -15.14
C ARG A 39 -6.43 5.77 -14.70
N LEU A 40 -5.88 6.42 -13.68
CA LEU A 40 -6.36 7.72 -13.22
C LEU A 40 -6.14 8.79 -14.29
N ARG A 41 -4.97 8.78 -14.96
CA ARG A 41 -4.68 9.70 -16.06
C ARG A 41 -5.66 9.51 -17.23
N ASN A 42 -5.98 8.27 -17.58
CA ASN A 42 -6.98 7.96 -18.62
C ASN A 42 -8.40 8.46 -18.25
N LYS A 43 -8.64 8.76 -16.98
CA LYS A 43 -9.88 9.37 -16.47
C LYS A 43 -9.79 10.90 -16.32
N GLY A 44 -8.73 11.50 -16.85
CA GLY A 44 -8.53 12.95 -16.85
C GLY A 44 -7.89 13.52 -15.58
N ALA A 45 -7.41 12.68 -14.65
CA ALA A 45 -6.75 13.17 -13.44
C ALA A 45 -5.41 13.84 -13.74
N LYS A 46 -5.04 14.82 -12.91
CA LYS A 46 -3.69 15.37 -12.78
C LYS A 46 -2.95 14.57 -11.71
N LEU A 47 -1.68 14.27 -11.93
CA LEU A 47 -0.93 13.36 -11.09
C LEU A 47 0.27 14.04 -10.42
N VAL A 48 0.50 13.69 -9.17
CA VAL A 48 1.74 13.97 -8.45
C VAL A 48 2.35 12.64 -8.06
N LEU A 49 3.46 12.27 -8.66
CA LEU A 49 4.10 10.98 -8.49
C LEU A 49 5.43 11.15 -7.74
N THR A 50 5.58 10.44 -6.63
CA THR A 50 6.86 10.39 -5.91
C THR A 50 7.41 8.98 -5.85
N ASP A 51 8.71 8.86 -6.00
CA ASP A 51 9.47 7.62 -5.85
C ASP A 51 10.94 7.99 -5.58
N LEU A 52 11.78 6.99 -5.33
CA LEU A 52 13.24 7.15 -5.22
C LEU A 52 13.95 6.99 -6.58
N ASN A 53 13.29 6.44 -7.58
CA ASN A 53 13.86 6.19 -8.90
C ASN A 53 13.43 7.27 -9.90
N ASP A 54 14.31 8.26 -10.11
CA ASP A 54 14.08 9.38 -11.02
C ASP A 54 13.84 8.93 -12.47
N ALA A 55 14.63 7.98 -12.95
CA ALA A 55 14.53 7.50 -14.33
C ALA A 55 13.15 6.85 -14.61
N GLU A 56 12.65 6.01 -13.68
CA GLU A 56 11.33 5.39 -13.80
C GLU A 56 10.20 6.42 -13.70
N LEU A 57 10.33 7.44 -12.81
CA LEU A 57 9.37 8.55 -12.70
C LEU A 57 9.27 9.34 -14.00
N ASN A 58 10.41 9.73 -14.56
CA ASN A 58 10.45 10.54 -15.77
C ASN A 58 9.96 9.76 -16.99
N ALA A 59 10.30 8.48 -17.10
CA ALA A 59 9.79 7.59 -18.15
C ALA A 59 8.26 7.45 -18.09
N LEU A 60 7.70 7.34 -16.88
CA LEU A 60 6.25 7.27 -16.71
C LEU A 60 5.57 8.62 -17.02
N ALA A 61 6.14 9.73 -16.58
CA ALA A 61 5.60 11.07 -16.85
C ALA A 61 5.53 11.35 -18.36
N ALA A 62 6.58 11.00 -19.11
CA ALA A 62 6.60 11.11 -20.57
C ALA A 62 5.48 10.31 -21.25
N GLN A 63 5.14 9.10 -20.72
CA GLN A 63 4.03 8.29 -21.22
C GLN A 63 2.65 8.91 -20.92
N LEU A 64 2.52 9.61 -19.77
CA LEU A 64 1.25 10.11 -19.27
C LEU A 64 0.93 11.56 -19.68
N GLY A 65 1.90 12.25 -20.27
CA GLY A 65 1.82 13.67 -20.65
C GLY A 65 2.28 14.58 -19.52
N GLU A 66 3.46 15.15 -19.69
CA GLU A 66 4.19 15.94 -18.68
C GLU A 66 3.40 17.14 -18.13
N ASP A 67 2.54 17.74 -18.96
CA ASP A 67 1.68 18.86 -18.52
C ASP A 67 0.71 18.48 -17.40
N HIS A 68 0.37 17.19 -17.30
CA HIS A 68 -0.58 16.66 -16.33
C HIS A 68 0.08 15.87 -15.19
N VAL A 69 1.41 15.76 -15.21
CA VAL A 69 2.16 14.98 -14.24
C VAL A 69 3.27 15.83 -13.61
N LEU A 70 3.26 15.89 -12.29
CA LEU A 70 4.37 16.40 -11.49
C LEU A 70 5.13 15.20 -10.91
N THR A 71 6.41 15.09 -11.24
CA THR A 71 7.29 14.09 -10.61
C THR A 71 8.16 14.72 -9.54
N ALA A 72 8.49 13.95 -8.52
CA ALA A 72 9.46 14.35 -7.50
C ALA A 72 10.18 13.13 -6.93
N VAL A 73 11.50 13.15 -6.95
CA VAL A 73 12.30 12.21 -6.17
C VAL A 73 12.17 12.60 -4.70
N ALA A 74 11.56 11.74 -3.89
CA ALA A 74 11.36 12.01 -2.48
C ALA A 74 11.28 10.69 -1.69
N ASP A 75 11.98 10.65 -0.57
CA ASP A 75 11.87 9.57 0.41
C ASP A 75 10.68 9.86 1.34
N VAL A 76 9.75 8.93 1.43
CA VAL A 76 8.58 9.05 2.32
C VAL A 76 8.97 9.14 3.80
N ARG A 77 10.21 8.74 4.16
CA ARG A 77 10.76 8.88 5.52
C ARG A 77 11.11 10.34 5.85
N ASP A 78 11.35 11.17 4.82
CA ASP A 78 11.72 12.58 4.95
C ASP A 78 10.46 13.46 4.89
N LEU A 79 9.95 13.86 6.05
CA LEU A 79 8.77 14.73 6.14
C LEU A 79 8.98 16.11 5.50
N PRO A 80 10.13 16.82 5.68
CA PRO A 80 10.44 18.03 4.93
C PRO A 80 10.35 17.87 3.41
N ALA A 81 10.95 16.82 2.84
CA ALA A 81 10.88 16.54 1.41
C ALA A 81 9.42 16.29 0.96
N MET A 82 8.66 15.51 1.72
CA MET A 82 7.23 15.26 1.41
C MET A 82 6.40 16.54 1.45
N ARG A 83 6.65 17.45 2.39
CA ARG A 83 6.01 18.76 2.45
C ARG A 83 6.35 19.64 1.25
N ALA A 84 7.61 19.64 0.82
CA ALA A 84 8.05 20.38 -0.36
C ALA A 84 7.32 19.88 -1.63
N VAL A 85 7.15 18.56 -1.78
CA VAL A 85 6.39 18.01 -2.92
C VAL A 85 4.92 18.38 -2.84
N ALA A 86 4.30 18.31 -1.66
CA ALA A 86 2.90 18.71 -1.47
C ALA A 86 2.68 20.21 -1.81
N ALA A 87 3.61 21.09 -1.39
CA ALA A 87 3.57 22.51 -1.74
C ALA A 87 3.66 22.73 -3.25
N ARG A 88 4.59 22.05 -3.94
CA ARG A 88 4.70 22.10 -5.41
C ARG A 88 3.44 21.61 -6.12
N ALA A 89 2.77 20.59 -5.55
CA ALA A 89 1.50 20.10 -6.08
C ALA A 89 0.39 21.15 -5.98
N VAL A 90 0.30 21.83 -4.84
CA VAL A 90 -0.65 22.94 -4.63
C VAL A 90 -0.34 24.12 -5.57
N GLU A 91 0.93 24.51 -5.69
CA GLU A 91 1.36 25.59 -6.60
C GLU A 91 0.99 25.28 -8.05
N ARG A 92 1.30 24.08 -8.53
CA ARG A 92 1.11 23.69 -9.95
C ARG A 92 -0.34 23.41 -10.32
N PHE A 93 -1.10 22.74 -9.43
CA PHE A 93 -2.42 22.21 -9.73
C PHE A 93 -3.56 22.81 -8.87
N GLY A 94 -3.23 23.71 -7.94
CA GLY A 94 -4.20 24.40 -7.10
C GLY A 94 -4.72 23.60 -5.91
N GLY A 95 -4.20 22.42 -5.62
CA GLY A 95 -4.61 21.62 -4.47
C GLY A 95 -4.36 20.13 -4.64
N ILE A 96 -4.81 19.32 -3.67
CA ILE A 96 -4.73 17.85 -3.69
C ILE A 96 -6.10 17.29 -3.33
N ASP A 97 -6.73 16.59 -4.28
CA ASP A 97 -8.06 15.99 -4.08
C ASP A 97 -7.98 14.55 -3.51
N VAL A 98 -6.96 13.79 -3.92
CA VAL A 98 -6.78 12.39 -3.53
C VAL A 98 -5.34 12.11 -3.18
N VAL A 99 -5.12 11.34 -2.12
CA VAL A 99 -3.81 10.81 -1.76
C VAL A 99 -3.85 9.29 -1.77
N VAL A 100 -2.88 8.67 -2.43
CA VAL A 100 -2.64 7.22 -2.38
C VAL A 100 -1.28 6.99 -1.72
N ALA A 101 -1.29 6.69 -0.43
CA ALA A 101 -0.10 6.36 0.33
C ALA A 101 0.28 4.90 0.04
N ASN A 102 1.02 4.69 -1.08
CA ASN A 102 1.29 3.38 -1.66
C ASN A 102 2.72 2.89 -1.45
N ALA A 103 3.70 3.79 -1.26
CA ALA A 103 5.09 3.38 -1.04
C ALA A 103 5.23 2.33 0.05
N GLY A 104 5.97 1.26 -0.21
CA GLY A 104 6.16 0.19 0.75
C GLY A 104 7.11 -0.88 0.25
N ILE A 105 7.74 -1.57 1.21
CA ILE A 105 8.68 -2.67 1.00
C ILE A 105 8.32 -3.88 1.86
N ALA A 106 8.95 -5.02 1.59
CA ALA A 106 8.90 -6.21 2.42
C ALA A 106 10.30 -6.65 2.82
N SER A 107 10.39 -7.40 3.92
CA SER A 107 11.57 -8.15 4.33
C SER A 107 11.17 -9.58 4.68
N TYR A 108 12.13 -10.48 4.64
CA TYR A 108 11.93 -11.93 4.69
C TYR A 108 12.82 -12.57 5.75
N GLY A 109 12.37 -13.70 6.27
CA GLY A 109 13.03 -14.51 7.28
C GLY A 109 12.20 -14.63 8.55
N SER A 110 12.49 -15.66 9.36
CA SER A 110 11.93 -15.76 10.70
C SER A 110 12.40 -14.61 11.59
N VAL A 111 11.82 -14.48 12.79
CA VAL A 111 12.25 -13.47 13.78
C VAL A 111 13.74 -13.67 14.18
N LEU A 112 14.22 -14.91 14.12
CA LEU A 112 15.64 -15.20 14.44
C LEU A 112 16.58 -14.83 13.28
N GLN A 113 16.10 -14.79 12.03
CA GLN A 113 16.92 -14.62 10.84
C GLN A 113 16.80 -13.23 10.21
N VAL A 114 15.66 -12.56 10.37
CA VAL A 114 15.47 -11.23 9.79
C VAL A 114 16.42 -10.22 10.44
N ASP A 115 17.15 -9.47 9.61
CA ASP A 115 18.01 -8.40 10.05
C ASP A 115 17.18 -7.30 10.76
N PRO A 116 17.54 -6.90 12.01
CA PRO A 116 16.87 -5.83 12.74
C PRO A 116 16.80 -4.50 11.98
N GLU A 117 17.82 -4.14 11.20
CA GLU A 117 17.81 -2.93 10.39
C GLU A 117 16.82 -3.06 9.20
N ALA A 118 16.67 -4.25 8.62
CA ALA A 118 15.64 -4.51 7.63
C ALA A 118 14.24 -4.43 8.25
N PHE A 119 14.05 -4.94 9.47
CA PHE A 119 12.81 -4.79 10.23
C PHE A 119 12.47 -3.31 10.45
N LYS A 120 13.41 -2.54 11.00
CA LYS A 120 13.25 -1.11 11.23
C LYS A 120 12.91 -0.38 9.94
N ARG A 121 13.64 -0.65 8.86
CA ARG A 121 13.41 -0.02 7.56
C ARG A 121 12.01 -0.29 7.00
N VAL A 122 11.47 -1.49 7.19
CA VAL A 122 10.07 -1.80 6.80
C VAL A 122 9.09 -0.92 7.58
N LEU A 123 9.29 -0.72 8.88
CA LEU A 123 8.41 0.15 9.68
C LEU A 123 8.59 1.63 9.29
N ASP A 124 9.82 2.07 9.08
CA ASP A 124 10.12 3.45 8.69
C ASP A 124 9.45 3.82 7.35
N ILE A 125 9.45 2.92 6.38
CA ILE A 125 8.82 3.17 5.08
C ILE A 125 7.31 2.93 5.13
N ASN A 126 6.89 1.75 5.60
CA ASN A 126 5.50 1.33 5.49
C ASN A 126 4.58 2.01 6.51
N VAL A 127 5.09 2.46 7.66
CA VAL A 127 4.29 3.09 8.73
C VAL A 127 4.61 4.57 8.85
N LEU A 128 5.86 4.94 9.18
CA LEU A 128 6.26 6.34 9.30
C LEU A 128 6.15 7.07 7.97
N GLY A 129 6.54 6.44 6.86
CA GLY A 129 6.39 7.01 5.52
C GLY A 129 4.94 7.27 5.12
N VAL A 130 4.00 6.39 5.50
CA VAL A 130 2.56 6.63 5.33
C VAL A 130 2.11 7.79 6.18
N PHE A 131 2.50 7.85 7.45
CA PHE A 131 2.20 8.98 8.33
C PHE A 131 2.73 10.30 7.76
N ASN A 132 3.99 10.33 7.30
CA ASN A 132 4.60 11.53 6.71
C ASN A 132 3.86 11.96 5.43
N THR A 133 3.50 11.01 4.56
CA THR A 133 2.71 11.27 3.35
C THR A 133 1.39 11.94 3.69
N VAL A 134 0.65 11.37 4.64
CA VAL A 134 -0.63 11.93 5.10
C VAL A 134 -0.41 13.30 5.73
N ARG A 135 0.53 13.44 6.67
CA ARG A 135 0.78 14.69 7.37
C ARG A 135 1.20 15.83 6.43
N ALA A 136 1.95 15.53 5.38
CA ALA A 136 2.38 16.51 4.39
C ALA A 136 1.24 17.00 3.49
N THR A 137 0.32 16.10 3.14
CA THR A 137 -0.73 16.35 2.15
C THR A 137 -2.08 16.73 2.77
N LEU A 138 -2.31 16.35 4.01
CA LEU A 138 -3.61 16.48 4.68
C LEU A 138 -4.19 17.91 4.69
N PRO A 139 -3.41 18.99 4.92
CA PRO A 139 -3.96 20.34 4.85
C PRO A 139 -4.64 20.64 3.51
N ALA A 140 -3.98 20.33 2.40
CA ALA A 140 -4.54 20.55 1.06
C ALA A 140 -5.74 19.62 0.77
N VAL A 141 -5.71 18.39 1.29
CA VAL A 141 -6.84 17.44 1.18
C VAL A 141 -8.06 17.92 1.95
N ILE A 142 -7.86 18.54 3.12
CA ILE A 142 -8.95 19.13 3.93
C ILE A 142 -9.63 20.27 3.16
N GLU A 143 -8.87 21.19 2.58
CA GLU A 143 -9.39 22.30 1.76
C GLU A 143 -10.28 21.80 0.61
N ARG A 144 -9.93 20.65 0.03
CA ARG A 144 -10.68 20.00 -1.05
C ARG A 144 -11.78 19.05 -0.58
N ARG A 145 -11.91 18.81 0.73
CA ARG A 145 -12.77 17.77 1.31
C ARG A 145 -12.53 16.44 0.60
N GLY A 146 -11.26 16.12 0.42
CA GLY A 146 -10.76 15.08 -0.47
C GLY A 146 -10.82 13.67 0.10
N TYR A 147 -9.99 12.79 -0.46
CA TYR A 147 -9.92 11.38 -0.09
C TYR A 147 -8.49 10.90 0.12
N VAL A 148 -8.27 10.12 1.17
CA VAL A 148 -6.98 9.46 1.45
C VAL A 148 -7.15 7.95 1.36
N LEU A 149 -6.38 7.28 0.50
CA LEU A 149 -6.30 5.82 0.41
C LEU A 149 -4.95 5.35 0.94
N ILE A 150 -4.96 4.61 2.03
CA ILE A 150 -3.77 4.01 2.64
C ILE A 150 -3.63 2.56 2.17
N VAL A 151 -2.46 2.22 1.62
CA VAL A 151 -2.22 0.88 1.07
C VAL A 151 -1.78 -0.07 2.18
N SER A 152 -2.72 -0.87 2.67
CA SER A 152 -2.50 -1.97 3.60
C SER A 152 -2.29 -3.30 2.82
N SER A 153 -2.77 -4.42 3.34
CA SER A 153 -2.62 -5.76 2.74
C SER A 153 -3.59 -6.74 3.44
N LEU A 154 -3.82 -7.90 2.82
CA LEU A 154 -4.38 -9.07 3.50
C LEU A 154 -3.54 -9.45 4.74
N ALA A 155 -2.24 -9.18 4.72
CA ALA A 155 -1.31 -9.39 5.84
C ALA A 155 -1.69 -8.61 7.13
N ALA A 156 -2.60 -7.63 7.04
CA ALA A 156 -3.20 -6.97 8.22
C ALA A 156 -4.27 -7.83 8.91
N TYR A 157 -4.78 -8.84 8.22
CA TYR A 157 -5.84 -9.73 8.72
C TYR A 157 -5.35 -11.15 8.99
N ALA A 158 -4.46 -11.67 8.14
CA ALA A 158 -3.92 -13.02 8.22
C ALA A 158 -2.39 -12.97 8.26
N ALA A 159 -1.79 -13.60 9.26
CA ALA A 159 -0.34 -13.67 9.40
C ALA A 159 0.27 -14.55 8.31
N CYS A 160 1.41 -14.13 7.78
CA CYS A 160 2.25 -14.91 6.89
C CYS A 160 3.59 -15.17 7.60
N PRO A 161 3.93 -16.43 7.92
CA PRO A 161 5.23 -16.79 8.48
C PRO A 161 6.38 -16.33 7.58
N GLY A 162 7.49 -15.88 8.16
CA GLY A 162 8.62 -15.34 7.41
C GLY A 162 8.47 -13.89 6.92
N LEU A 163 7.35 -13.22 7.23
CA LEU A 163 7.06 -11.83 6.87
C LEU A 163 6.68 -10.96 8.08
N VAL A 164 7.22 -11.22 9.26
CA VAL A 164 6.81 -10.54 10.50
C VAL A 164 6.88 -9.02 10.42
N PRO A 165 7.96 -8.39 9.89
CA PRO A 165 8.01 -6.93 9.76
C PRO A 165 6.91 -6.37 8.87
N TYR A 166 6.63 -7.06 7.76
CA TYR A 166 5.58 -6.67 6.83
C TYR A 166 4.18 -6.80 7.44
N ASN A 167 3.89 -7.93 8.10
CA ASN A 167 2.62 -8.15 8.80
C ASN A 167 2.37 -7.04 9.84
N ALA A 168 3.37 -6.75 10.69
CA ALA A 168 3.28 -5.70 11.70
C ALA A 168 3.01 -4.33 11.07
N SER A 169 3.73 -4.00 9.99
CA SER A 169 3.59 -2.72 9.30
C SER A 169 2.19 -2.55 8.68
N LYS A 170 1.65 -3.60 8.04
CA LYS A 170 0.34 -3.53 7.37
C LYS A 170 -0.84 -3.52 8.33
N ALA A 171 -0.72 -4.21 9.48
CA ALA A 171 -1.66 -4.08 10.59
C ALA A 171 -1.63 -2.66 11.19
N GLY A 172 -0.43 -2.10 11.37
CA GLY A 172 -0.25 -0.73 11.87
C GLY A 172 -0.94 0.32 11.00
N VAL A 173 -0.75 0.26 9.68
CA VAL A 173 -1.38 1.26 8.78
C VAL A 173 -2.89 1.04 8.59
N GLU A 174 -3.40 -0.18 8.79
CA GLU A 174 -4.86 -0.37 8.86
C GLU A 174 -5.47 0.39 10.03
N ILE A 175 -4.87 0.27 11.21
CA ILE A 175 -5.34 1.00 12.41
C ILE A 175 -5.11 2.50 12.25
N LEU A 176 -4.00 2.95 11.66
CA LEU A 176 -3.77 4.35 11.33
C LEU A 176 -4.88 4.90 10.43
N ALA A 177 -5.27 4.17 9.38
CA ALA A 177 -6.37 4.57 8.51
C ALA A 177 -7.72 4.66 9.25
N ASN A 178 -7.96 3.75 10.20
CA ASN A 178 -9.18 3.78 11.03
C ASN A 178 -9.23 4.99 11.95
N ALA A 179 -8.13 5.31 12.64
CA ALA A 179 -8.02 6.46 13.52
C ALA A 179 -8.14 7.77 12.72
N LEU A 180 -7.36 7.92 11.66
CA LEU A 180 -7.39 9.11 10.80
C LEU A 180 -8.81 9.40 10.27
N ARG A 181 -9.56 8.36 9.88
CA ARG A 181 -10.93 8.52 9.40
C ARG A 181 -11.84 9.20 10.42
N LEU A 182 -11.66 8.89 11.70
CA LEU A 182 -12.42 9.51 12.78
C LEU A 182 -11.97 10.95 13.03
N GLU A 183 -10.66 11.19 12.98
CA GLU A 183 -10.08 12.52 13.21
C GLU A 183 -10.53 13.54 12.17
N VAL A 184 -10.63 13.15 10.88
CA VAL A 184 -10.90 14.11 9.79
C VAL A 184 -12.34 14.06 9.25
N ALA A 185 -13.20 13.21 9.78
CA ALA A 185 -14.59 13.07 9.31
C ALA A 185 -15.37 14.39 9.40
N HIS A 186 -15.17 15.15 10.48
CA HIS A 186 -15.82 16.45 10.69
C HIS A 186 -15.37 17.54 9.70
N GLN A 187 -14.25 17.32 9.01
CA GLN A 187 -13.69 18.19 7.96
C GLN A 187 -14.12 17.78 6.55
N GLY A 188 -14.94 16.73 6.43
CA GLY A 188 -15.46 16.23 5.15
C GLY A 188 -14.46 15.39 4.35
N VAL A 189 -13.31 15.03 4.94
CA VAL A 189 -12.33 14.13 4.32
C VAL A 189 -12.73 12.68 4.52
N ALA A 190 -12.75 11.90 3.44
CA ALA A 190 -12.92 10.47 3.54
C ALA A 190 -11.56 9.76 3.59
N VAL A 191 -11.48 8.66 4.33
CA VAL A 191 -10.27 7.84 4.44
C VAL A 191 -10.61 6.37 4.24
N GLY A 192 -9.88 5.72 3.33
CA GLY A 192 -9.96 4.30 3.07
C GLY A 192 -8.63 3.57 3.28
N SER A 193 -8.71 2.26 3.42
CA SER A 193 -7.56 1.38 3.33
C SER A 193 -7.78 0.31 2.27
N SER A 194 -6.73 -0.02 1.53
CA SER A 194 -6.78 -1.11 0.54
C SER A 194 -6.13 -2.37 1.10
N HIS A 195 -6.76 -3.50 0.81
CA HIS A 195 -6.31 -4.81 1.27
C HIS A 195 -6.23 -5.74 0.07
N MET A 196 -5.01 -6.05 -0.32
CA MET A 196 -4.73 -6.93 -1.45
C MET A 196 -4.17 -8.25 -0.94
N SER A 197 -4.48 -9.33 -1.65
CA SER A 197 -3.74 -10.57 -1.58
C SER A 197 -2.46 -10.45 -2.40
N TRP A 198 -1.88 -11.53 -2.87
CA TRP A 198 -0.68 -11.52 -3.68
C TRP A 198 -0.96 -10.86 -5.04
N ILE A 199 -0.27 -9.78 -5.33
CA ILE A 199 -0.35 -9.09 -6.62
C ILE A 199 0.94 -9.37 -7.39
N ASP A 200 0.82 -9.75 -8.65
CA ASP A 200 1.93 -10.05 -9.55
C ASP A 200 2.76 -8.80 -9.88
N THR A 201 3.54 -8.36 -8.90
CA THR A 201 4.46 -7.23 -8.98
C THR A 201 5.90 -7.70 -8.91
N ALA A 202 6.84 -6.82 -9.26
CA ALA A 202 8.26 -7.09 -9.05
C ALA A 202 8.56 -7.48 -7.59
N LEU A 203 7.87 -6.86 -6.61
CA LEU A 203 8.05 -7.20 -5.19
C LEU A 203 7.82 -8.71 -4.91
N VAL A 204 6.80 -9.31 -5.50
CA VAL A 204 6.49 -10.74 -5.31
C VAL A 204 7.40 -11.59 -6.17
N ARG A 205 7.57 -11.26 -7.46
CA ARG A 205 8.44 -12.01 -8.39
C ARG A 205 9.90 -12.06 -7.95
N ASP A 206 10.46 -10.92 -7.53
CA ASP A 206 11.84 -10.85 -7.03
C ASP A 206 12.00 -11.69 -5.75
N THR A 207 10.97 -11.71 -4.89
CA THR A 207 10.99 -12.55 -3.69
C THR A 207 10.99 -14.04 -4.02
N GLU A 208 10.13 -14.47 -4.95
CA GLU A 208 10.09 -15.89 -5.37
C GLU A 208 11.37 -16.32 -6.07
N ALA A 209 11.99 -15.43 -6.85
CA ALA A 209 13.25 -15.68 -7.53
C ALA A 209 14.43 -15.78 -6.54
N ASP A 210 14.49 -14.87 -5.57
CA ASP A 210 15.53 -14.86 -4.52
C ASP A 210 15.36 -16.02 -3.52
N LEU A 211 14.12 -16.41 -3.23
CA LEU A 211 13.74 -17.30 -2.14
C LEU A 211 12.75 -18.37 -2.63
N PRO A 212 13.21 -19.44 -3.33
CA PRO A 212 12.34 -20.52 -3.78
C PRO A 212 11.50 -21.19 -2.68
N ALA A 213 11.98 -21.19 -1.41
CA ALA A 213 11.20 -21.68 -0.27
C ALA A 213 9.97 -20.82 -0.01
N PHE A 214 10.02 -19.51 -0.28
CA PHE A 214 8.87 -18.63 -0.19
C PHE A 214 7.79 -18.98 -1.22
N GLY A 215 8.17 -19.24 -2.47
CA GLY A 215 7.23 -19.69 -3.50
C GLY A 215 6.54 -21.02 -3.12
N ARG A 216 7.28 -21.97 -2.53
CA ARG A 216 6.69 -23.22 -2.00
C ARG A 216 5.76 -22.97 -0.82
N LEU A 217 6.12 -22.06 0.08
CA LEU A 217 5.25 -21.67 1.20
C LEU A 217 3.95 -21.05 0.69
N LEU A 218 4.05 -20.14 -0.28
CA LEU A 218 2.88 -19.53 -0.91
C LEU A 218 1.98 -20.59 -1.58
N ALA A 219 2.57 -21.52 -2.32
CA ALA A 219 1.84 -22.60 -2.98
C ALA A 219 1.15 -23.57 -1.99
N SER A 220 1.67 -23.69 -0.77
CA SER A 220 1.10 -24.55 0.28
C SER A 220 -0.16 -23.96 0.95
N PHE A 221 -0.44 -22.67 0.76
CA PHE A 221 -1.63 -22.07 1.35
C PHE A 221 -2.91 -22.61 0.71
N PRO A 222 -4.00 -22.73 1.47
CA PRO A 222 -5.28 -23.18 0.93
C PRO A 222 -5.79 -22.20 -0.13
N TRP A 223 -6.51 -22.74 -1.12
CA TRP A 223 -7.22 -21.88 -2.08
C TRP A 223 -8.20 -20.93 -1.35
N PRO A 224 -8.29 -19.66 -1.72
CA PRO A 224 -7.64 -18.94 -2.82
C PRO A 224 -6.33 -18.21 -2.43
N LEU A 225 -5.79 -18.40 -1.24
CA LEU A 225 -4.62 -17.72 -0.71
C LEU A 225 -3.32 -18.02 -1.49
N ASN A 226 -3.29 -19.14 -2.23
CA ASN A 226 -2.16 -19.56 -3.06
C ASN A 226 -2.18 -18.97 -4.48
N LYS A 227 -3.05 -18.01 -4.77
CA LYS A 227 -3.18 -17.42 -6.11
C LYS A 227 -2.73 -15.98 -6.14
N THR A 228 -1.97 -15.63 -7.17
CA THR A 228 -1.65 -14.25 -7.50
C THR A 228 -2.75 -13.61 -8.34
N THR A 229 -2.87 -12.30 -8.23
CA THR A 229 -3.81 -11.46 -9.00
C THR A 229 -2.99 -10.47 -9.82
N THR A 230 -3.44 -10.16 -11.03
CA THR A 230 -2.74 -9.21 -11.91
C THR A 230 -2.76 -7.79 -11.35
N VAL A 231 -1.73 -7.00 -11.68
CA VAL A 231 -1.65 -5.57 -11.33
C VAL A 231 -2.84 -4.80 -11.89
N ASP A 232 -3.29 -5.16 -13.10
CA ASP A 232 -4.46 -4.54 -13.76
C ASP A 232 -5.73 -4.62 -12.92
N LYS A 233 -6.09 -5.84 -12.46
CA LYS A 233 -7.26 -6.04 -11.60
C LYS A 233 -7.15 -5.27 -10.28
N CYS A 234 -5.92 -5.18 -9.75
CA CYS A 234 -5.65 -4.43 -8.54
C CYS A 234 -5.87 -2.93 -8.78
N ALA A 235 -5.33 -2.38 -9.86
CA ALA A 235 -5.49 -0.98 -10.22
C ALA A 235 -6.95 -0.62 -10.49
N ASP A 236 -7.73 -1.50 -11.14
CA ASP A 236 -9.19 -1.31 -11.30
C ASP A 236 -9.91 -1.20 -9.95
N ALA A 237 -9.54 -2.06 -8.99
CA ALA A 237 -10.14 -2.01 -7.66
C ALA A 237 -9.81 -0.70 -6.94
N PHE A 238 -8.57 -0.21 -7.08
CA PHE A 238 -8.14 1.07 -6.51
C PHE A 238 -8.92 2.24 -7.12
N VAL A 239 -9.00 2.32 -8.44
CA VAL A 239 -9.72 3.40 -9.13
C VAL A 239 -11.19 3.42 -8.72
N LYS A 240 -11.88 2.26 -8.72
CA LYS A 240 -13.26 2.15 -8.23
C LYS A 240 -13.40 2.54 -6.76
N GLY A 241 -12.38 2.24 -5.96
CA GLY A 241 -12.30 2.64 -4.56
C GLY A 241 -12.19 4.14 -4.37
N ILE A 242 -11.35 4.78 -5.19
CA ILE A 242 -11.14 6.23 -5.21
C ILE A 242 -12.40 6.96 -5.69
N GLU A 243 -12.98 6.57 -6.83
CA GLU A 243 -14.22 7.14 -7.35
C GLU A 243 -15.38 7.05 -6.35
N GLY A 244 -15.48 5.91 -5.65
CA GLY A 244 -16.51 5.70 -4.63
C GLY A 244 -16.11 6.19 -3.24
N ARG A 245 -14.93 6.79 -3.04
CA ARG A 245 -14.39 7.22 -1.73
C ARG A 245 -14.58 6.15 -0.65
N ARG A 246 -14.28 4.89 -1.01
CA ARG A 246 -14.61 3.72 -0.20
C ARG A 246 -13.74 3.62 1.05
N ASN A 247 -14.35 3.30 2.19
CA ASN A 247 -13.62 3.05 3.44
C ASN A 247 -12.72 1.79 3.36
N ARG A 248 -13.04 0.86 2.46
CA ARG A 248 -12.27 -0.36 2.22
C ARG A 248 -12.25 -0.72 0.74
N VAL A 249 -11.06 -1.02 0.24
CA VAL A 249 -10.83 -1.52 -1.11
C VAL A 249 -10.20 -2.90 -1.01
N TYR A 250 -10.78 -3.90 -1.66
CA TYR A 250 -10.31 -5.28 -1.62
C TYR A 250 -9.92 -5.77 -3.00
N CYS A 251 -8.80 -6.44 -3.10
CA CYS A 251 -8.37 -7.07 -4.35
C CYS A 251 -7.62 -8.39 -4.07
N PRO A 252 -8.14 -9.52 -4.53
CA PRO A 252 -9.50 -9.76 -5.05
C PRO A 252 -10.61 -9.50 -4.01
N SER A 253 -11.87 -9.46 -4.46
CA SER A 253 -13.00 -9.14 -3.58
C SER A 253 -13.21 -10.09 -2.40
N TRP A 254 -12.79 -11.38 -2.53
CA TRP A 254 -12.88 -12.36 -1.44
C TRP A 254 -12.03 -11.98 -0.21
N VAL A 255 -11.01 -11.12 -0.36
CA VAL A 255 -10.21 -10.60 0.76
C VAL A 255 -11.10 -9.93 1.81
N ALA A 256 -12.26 -9.40 1.42
CA ALA A 256 -13.25 -8.83 2.33
C ALA A 256 -13.69 -9.80 3.44
N LEU A 257 -13.76 -11.10 3.14
CA LEU A 257 -14.14 -12.13 4.11
C LEU A 257 -13.14 -12.18 5.27
N PHE A 258 -11.85 -12.03 5.00
CA PHE A 258 -10.78 -12.13 6.00
C PHE A 258 -10.88 -11.05 7.09
N ARG A 259 -11.48 -9.92 6.80
CA ARG A 259 -11.78 -8.91 7.81
C ARG A 259 -12.70 -9.45 8.89
N TRP A 260 -13.72 -10.19 8.49
CA TRP A 260 -14.74 -10.70 9.43
C TRP A 260 -14.29 -11.94 10.19
N ILE A 261 -13.49 -12.78 9.55
CA ILE A 261 -12.94 -13.99 10.18
C ILE A 261 -11.60 -13.75 10.89
N LYS A 262 -11.04 -12.52 10.86
CA LYS A 262 -9.77 -12.17 11.51
C LYS A 262 -9.66 -12.68 12.95
N PRO A 263 -10.68 -12.56 13.82
CA PRO A 263 -10.59 -13.11 15.18
C PRO A 263 -10.41 -14.63 15.21
N VAL A 264 -10.99 -15.34 14.25
CA VAL A 264 -10.86 -16.81 14.14
C VAL A 264 -9.47 -17.21 13.65
N LEU A 265 -8.91 -16.45 12.71
CA LEU A 265 -7.58 -16.70 12.14
C LEU A 265 -6.45 -16.63 13.18
N SER A 266 -6.67 -15.91 14.28
CA SER A 266 -5.71 -15.78 15.40
C SER A 266 -5.96 -16.82 16.50
N THR A 267 -6.80 -17.83 16.26
CA THR A 267 -7.02 -18.96 17.18
C THR A 267 -6.21 -20.17 16.74
N ARG A 268 -5.98 -21.10 17.68
CA ARG A 268 -5.32 -22.39 17.35
C ARG A 268 -5.95 -23.09 16.14
N VAL A 269 -7.28 -23.04 16.03
CA VAL A 269 -8.00 -23.67 14.91
C VAL A 269 -7.72 -22.96 13.59
N GLY A 270 -7.70 -21.63 13.59
CA GLY A 270 -7.39 -20.84 12.39
C GLY A 270 -5.93 -20.98 11.94
N GLU A 271 -5.01 -21.23 12.87
CA GLU A 271 -3.57 -21.40 12.59
C GLU A 271 -3.18 -22.84 12.17
N LEU A 272 -3.99 -23.84 12.52
CA LEU A 272 -3.70 -25.27 12.24
C LEU A 272 -3.20 -25.54 10.80
N PRO A 273 -3.82 -24.97 9.74
CA PRO A 273 -3.37 -25.21 8.38
C PRO A 273 -1.96 -24.71 8.08
N LEU A 274 -1.44 -23.77 8.89
CA LEU A 274 -0.14 -23.13 8.69
C LEU A 274 1.00 -23.83 9.44
N TYR A 275 0.73 -24.58 10.51
CA TYR A 275 1.78 -25.14 11.35
C TYR A 275 2.69 -26.11 10.60
N LYS A 276 2.13 -27.06 9.85
CA LYS A 276 2.93 -28.04 9.12
C LYS A 276 3.77 -27.41 8.00
N PRO A 277 3.20 -26.60 7.06
CA PRO A 277 3.99 -25.92 6.06
C PRO A 277 5.06 -24.99 6.64
N THR A 278 4.75 -24.29 7.74
CA THR A 278 5.71 -23.42 8.43
C THR A 278 6.87 -24.22 9.00
N ALA A 279 6.61 -25.31 9.70
CA ALA A 279 7.65 -26.16 10.29
C ALA A 279 8.60 -26.73 9.22
N GLU A 280 8.09 -27.07 8.04
CA GLU A 280 8.87 -27.65 6.93
C GLU A 280 9.64 -26.60 6.11
N LEU A 281 9.02 -25.44 5.85
CA LEU A 281 9.54 -24.47 4.86
C LEU A 281 10.25 -23.25 5.48
N LEU A 282 9.90 -22.85 6.71
CA LEU A 282 10.54 -21.70 7.36
C LEU A 282 12.04 -21.90 7.59
N PRO A 283 12.53 -23.07 8.03
CA PRO A 283 13.97 -23.30 8.14
C PRO A 283 14.71 -23.23 6.78
N GLN A 284 14.04 -23.66 5.70
CA GLN A 284 14.61 -23.57 4.35
C GLN A 284 14.65 -22.12 3.86
N LEU A 285 13.61 -21.32 4.17
CA LEU A 285 13.58 -19.90 3.91
C LEU A 285 14.72 -19.18 4.64
N ASP A 286 14.90 -19.48 5.92
CA ASP A 286 15.97 -18.90 6.74
C ASP A 286 17.36 -19.25 6.21
N ALA A 287 17.58 -20.49 5.78
CA ALA A 287 18.85 -20.88 5.15
C ALA A 287 19.09 -20.11 3.84
N GLN A 288 18.06 -19.87 3.04
CA GLN A 288 18.16 -19.07 1.81
C GLN A 288 18.44 -17.59 2.12
N VAL A 289 17.77 -17.00 3.11
CA VAL A 289 18.04 -15.63 3.59
C VAL A 289 19.46 -15.49 4.09
N ALA A 290 19.96 -16.46 4.87
CA ALA A 290 21.34 -16.48 5.35
C ALA A 290 22.34 -16.54 4.17
N ALA A 291 22.08 -17.39 3.19
CA ALA A 291 22.94 -17.52 2.01
C ALA A 291 22.95 -16.25 1.15
N LEU A 292 21.83 -15.54 1.05
CA LEU A 292 21.75 -14.24 0.36
C LEU A 292 22.44 -13.08 1.10
N GLY A 293 22.68 -13.22 2.41
CA GLY A 293 23.25 -12.15 3.24
C GLY A 293 22.36 -10.89 3.30
N ARG A 294 21.06 -11.00 3.02
CA ARG A 294 20.10 -9.91 3.05
C ARG A 294 18.69 -10.40 3.31
N SER A 295 17.90 -9.58 4.02
CA SER A 295 16.50 -9.87 4.35
C SER A 295 15.51 -9.07 3.50
N THR A 296 15.94 -8.44 2.40
CA THR A 296 15.10 -7.68 1.46
C THR A 296 15.52 -7.96 0.02
N SER A 297 14.69 -7.60 -0.98
CA SER A 297 15.08 -7.72 -2.38
C SER A 297 16.30 -6.85 -2.72
N ALA A 298 17.09 -7.27 -3.72
CA ALA A 298 18.26 -6.54 -4.19
C ALA A 298 17.93 -5.09 -4.60
N TYR A 299 16.77 -4.91 -5.25
CA TYR A 299 16.29 -3.58 -5.62
C TYR A 299 16.11 -2.66 -4.39
N ASN A 300 15.41 -3.15 -3.36
CA ASN A 300 15.19 -2.37 -2.14
C ASN A 300 16.48 -2.07 -1.37
N GLN A 301 17.47 -2.97 -1.42
CA GLN A 301 18.78 -2.74 -0.82
C GLN A 301 19.54 -1.62 -1.55
N GLY A 302 19.46 -1.56 -2.89
CA GLY A 302 20.11 -0.55 -3.71
C GLY A 302 19.57 0.87 -3.50
N LEU A 303 18.26 1.00 -3.28
CA LEU A 303 17.62 2.29 -3.01
C LEU A 303 18.08 2.95 -1.68
N GLY A 304 18.56 2.18 -0.71
CA GLY A 304 18.97 2.70 0.60
C GLY A 304 20.42 3.19 0.67
N LYS A 305 21.23 2.97 -0.37
CA LYS A 305 22.64 3.37 -0.42
C LYS A 305 22.85 4.73 -1.11
N LYS A 306 21.80 5.33 -1.66
CA LYS A 306 21.86 6.60 -2.40
C LYS A 306 21.18 7.78 -1.67
N ALA A 307 20.72 7.58 -0.42
CA ALA A 307 20.11 8.62 0.40
C ALA A 307 21.06 9.09 1.48
#